data_63d74bdcfc87875872f8805e7a17b514
#
_entry.id   63d74bdcfc87875872f8805e7a17b514
#
_cell.length_a   1.000
_cell.length_b   1.000
_cell.length_c   1.000
_cell.angle_alpha   90.00
_cell.angle_beta   90.00
_cell.angle_gamma   90.00
#
_symmetry.space_group_name_H-M   'P 1'
#
loop_
_entity.id
_entity.type
_entity.pdbx_description
1 polymer ?
#
loop_
_entity_poly.entity_id
_entity_poly.type
_entity_poly.pdbx_seq_one_letter_code
_entity_poly.pdbx_strand_id
1 'polypeptide(L)'
;MSLAHFLQQVKNNETVSFEQTIKIISENYSYQPTEFSNGLAENKLTNAAGSNEGSCKIFAFAKINQLSPQQTLSLFGDFYRKDVLGDPAGTGHQNIRNFMQFGWEGIHFAQQALAAK
;
A
#
# COMPACT_ATOMS: atom_id res chain seq x y z
N MET A 1 -8.18 -16.04 9.19
CA MET A 1 -7.38 -16.15 7.95
C MET A 1 -5.91 -15.96 8.30
N SER A 2 -5.05 -16.82 7.80
CA SER A 2 -3.62 -16.71 8.05
C SER A 2 -2.97 -15.75 7.05
N LEU A 3 -1.79 -15.25 7.42
CA LEU A 3 -0.99 -14.41 6.53
C LEU A 3 -0.68 -15.15 5.23
N ALA A 4 -0.28 -16.43 5.33
CA ALA A 4 0.05 -17.23 4.14
C ALA A 4 -1.16 -17.38 3.21
N HIS A 5 -2.34 -17.61 3.76
CA HIS A 5 -3.58 -17.73 2.98
C HIS A 5 -3.89 -16.41 2.28
N PHE A 6 -3.77 -15.28 3.01
CA PHE A 6 -4.02 -13.95 2.45
C PHE A 6 -3.07 -13.66 1.28
N LEU A 7 -1.77 -13.94 1.47
CA LEU A 7 -0.79 -13.74 0.41
C LEU A 7 -1.07 -14.61 -0.81
N GLN A 8 -1.55 -15.85 -0.58
CA GLN A 8 -1.93 -16.75 -1.67
C GLN A 8 -3.09 -16.18 -2.48
N GLN A 9 -4.10 -15.62 -1.79
CA GLN A 9 -5.22 -14.94 -2.46
C GLN A 9 -4.74 -13.79 -3.32
N VAL A 10 -3.86 -12.94 -2.79
CA VAL A 10 -3.33 -11.79 -3.52
C VAL A 10 -2.57 -12.27 -4.76
N LYS A 11 -1.73 -13.28 -4.63
CA LYS A 11 -0.93 -13.81 -5.73
C LYS A 11 -1.78 -14.51 -6.80
N ASN A 12 -2.94 -15.04 -6.40
CA ASN A 12 -3.90 -15.65 -7.32
C ASN A 12 -4.87 -14.63 -7.93
N ASN A 13 -4.66 -13.34 -7.69
CA ASN A 13 -5.51 -12.24 -8.17
C ASN A 13 -6.94 -12.32 -7.65
N GLU A 14 -7.15 -12.91 -6.49
CA GLU A 14 -8.45 -12.93 -5.84
C GLU A 14 -8.73 -11.56 -5.23
N THR A 15 -10.00 -11.16 -5.23
CA THR A 15 -10.40 -9.88 -4.69
C THR A 15 -10.28 -9.86 -3.17
N VAL A 16 -9.56 -8.87 -2.65
CA VAL A 16 -9.46 -8.64 -1.21
C VAL A 16 -9.94 -7.22 -0.90
N SER A 17 -10.40 -6.99 0.33
CA SER A 17 -10.84 -5.67 0.75
C SER A 17 -9.72 -4.94 1.48
N PHE A 18 -9.83 -3.61 1.55
CA PHE A 18 -8.90 -2.80 2.33
C PHE A 18 -8.91 -3.23 3.80
N GLU A 19 -10.10 -3.49 4.34
CA GLU A 19 -10.27 -3.91 5.73
C GLU A 19 -9.58 -5.25 6.02
N GLN A 20 -9.67 -6.21 5.11
CA GLN A 20 -8.96 -7.48 5.24
C GLN A 20 -7.45 -7.26 5.26
N THR A 21 -6.95 -6.40 4.38
CA THR A 21 -5.53 -6.09 4.30
C THR A 21 -5.04 -5.50 5.61
N ILE A 22 -5.74 -4.48 6.12
CA ILE A 22 -5.35 -3.81 7.37
C ILE A 22 -5.40 -4.78 8.54
N LYS A 23 -6.41 -5.65 8.60
CA LYS A 23 -6.53 -6.64 9.67
C LYS A 23 -5.35 -7.63 9.66
N ILE A 24 -4.99 -8.14 8.49
CA ILE A 24 -3.85 -9.05 8.35
C ILE A 24 -2.55 -8.37 8.80
N ILE A 25 -2.37 -7.11 8.41
CA ILE A 25 -1.18 -6.37 8.81
C ILE A 25 -1.15 -6.21 10.34
N SER A 26 -2.25 -5.79 10.95
CA SER A 26 -2.27 -5.56 12.39
C SER A 26 -2.10 -6.84 13.20
N GLU A 27 -2.54 -7.97 12.68
CA GLU A 27 -2.41 -9.27 13.36
C GLU A 27 -1.00 -9.85 13.26
N ASN A 28 -0.24 -9.50 12.23
CA ASN A 28 1.04 -10.14 11.94
C ASN A 28 2.25 -9.21 12.07
N TYR A 29 2.05 -7.92 12.21
CA TYR A 29 3.14 -6.93 12.27
C TYR A 29 2.89 -5.90 13.35
N SER A 30 3.99 -5.41 13.92
CA SER A 30 3.97 -4.21 14.76
C SER A 30 4.22 -3.01 13.87
N TYR A 31 3.36 -1.99 13.98
CA TYR A 31 3.45 -0.79 13.15
C TYR A 31 4.11 0.35 13.92
N GLN A 32 5.05 1.03 13.28
CA GLN A 32 5.65 2.24 13.80
C GLN A 32 5.50 3.33 12.75
N PRO A 33 4.80 4.43 13.05
CA PRO A 33 4.66 5.53 12.10
C PRO A 33 6.03 6.02 11.63
N THR A 34 6.15 6.21 10.31
CA THR A 34 7.38 6.71 9.71
C THR A 34 7.05 7.56 8.49
N GLU A 35 7.91 8.52 8.19
CA GLU A 35 7.81 9.28 6.97
C GLU A 35 8.13 8.41 5.77
N PHE A 36 7.38 8.59 4.69
CA PHE A 36 7.70 7.94 3.42
C PHE A 36 7.37 8.86 2.25
N SER A 37 8.11 8.70 1.16
CA SER A 37 7.83 9.43 -0.06
C SER A 37 7.34 8.48 -1.15
N ASN A 38 6.56 9.05 -2.09
CA ASN A 38 5.91 8.27 -3.14
C ASN A 38 5.88 9.14 -4.40
N GLY A 39 6.54 8.68 -5.47
CA GLY A 39 6.67 9.42 -6.71
C GLY A 39 8.07 9.95 -6.92
N LEU A 40 8.30 10.51 -8.09
CA LEU A 40 9.62 10.97 -8.51
C LEU A 40 9.57 12.44 -8.95
N ALA A 41 10.71 13.12 -8.81
CA ALA A 41 10.91 14.49 -9.25
C ALA A 41 9.84 15.42 -8.67
N GLU A 42 9.22 16.26 -9.49
CA GLU A 42 8.22 17.23 -9.05
C GLU A 42 6.91 16.60 -8.61
N ASN A 43 6.68 15.33 -8.94
CA ASN A 43 5.48 14.59 -8.53
C ASN A 43 5.67 13.84 -7.21
N LYS A 44 6.83 13.97 -6.58
CA LYS A 44 7.12 13.31 -5.33
C LYS A 44 6.19 13.82 -4.22
N LEU A 45 5.50 12.89 -3.60
CA LEU A 45 4.62 13.17 -2.47
C LEU A 45 5.30 12.70 -1.19
N THR A 46 5.54 13.63 -0.27
CA THR A 46 6.14 13.28 1.02
C THR A 46 5.05 13.16 2.07
N ASN A 47 4.97 12.01 2.71
CA ASN A 47 3.96 11.73 3.74
C ASN A 47 4.65 11.72 5.11
N ALA A 48 4.27 12.67 5.95
CA ALA A 48 4.84 12.76 7.30
C ALA A 48 4.44 11.54 8.13
N ALA A 49 5.25 11.21 9.13
CA ALA A 49 4.94 10.12 10.05
C ALA A 49 3.56 10.35 10.67
N GLY A 50 2.71 9.32 10.64
CA GLY A 50 1.34 9.39 11.14
C GLY A 50 0.32 9.91 10.16
N SER A 51 0.75 10.32 8.96
CA SER A 51 -0.13 10.72 7.86
C SER A 51 -0.27 9.58 6.87
N ASN A 52 -1.50 9.39 6.32
CA ASN A 52 -1.75 8.34 5.34
C ASN A 52 -1.27 6.98 5.82
N GLU A 53 -1.63 6.65 7.05
CA GLU A 53 -1.15 5.44 7.71
C GLU A 53 -1.55 4.16 6.99
N GLY A 54 -2.73 4.12 6.40
CA GLY A 54 -3.17 2.98 5.61
C GLY A 54 -2.23 2.72 4.43
N SER A 55 -1.86 3.77 3.71
CA SER A 55 -0.92 3.67 2.60
C SER A 55 0.47 3.25 3.10
N CYS A 56 0.93 3.83 4.19
CA CYS A 56 2.22 3.47 4.79
C CYS A 56 2.28 1.99 5.12
N LYS A 57 1.26 1.47 5.78
CA LYS A 57 1.17 0.06 6.16
C LYS A 57 1.15 -0.84 4.93
N ILE A 58 0.35 -0.50 3.93
CA ILE A 58 0.19 -1.33 2.72
C ILE A 58 1.48 -1.37 1.92
N PHE A 59 2.11 -0.22 1.67
CA PHE A 59 3.37 -0.21 0.92
C PHE A 59 4.48 -0.95 1.66
N ALA A 60 4.57 -0.78 2.99
CA ALA A 60 5.56 -1.50 3.79
C ALA A 60 5.32 -3.01 3.74
N PHE A 61 4.06 -3.43 3.91
CA PHE A 61 3.67 -4.84 3.86
C PHE A 61 4.00 -5.46 2.49
N ALA A 62 3.64 -4.78 1.43
CA ALA A 62 3.87 -5.27 0.08
C ALA A 62 5.36 -5.36 -0.24
N LYS A 63 6.15 -4.40 0.23
CA LYS A 63 7.61 -4.41 0.04
C LYS A 63 8.26 -5.58 0.76
N ILE A 64 7.88 -5.83 2.01
CA ILE A 64 8.37 -6.96 2.80
C ILE A 64 8.06 -8.28 2.10
N ASN A 65 6.87 -8.41 1.55
CA ASN A 65 6.40 -9.65 0.93
C ASN A 65 6.67 -9.72 -0.58
N GLN A 66 7.40 -8.75 -1.10
CA GLN A 66 7.86 -8.73 -2.51
C GLN A 66 6.70 -8.81 -3.51
N LEU A 67 5.62 -8.11 -3.23
CA LEU A 67 4.47 -8.07 -4.12
C LEU A 67 4.75 -7.17 -5.34
N SER A 68 4.16 -7.55 -6.48
CA SER A 68 4.26 -6.72 -7.68
C SER A 68 3.46 -5.42 -7.50
N PRO A 69 3.70 -4.38 -8.34
CA PRO A 69 2.88 -3.19 -8.29
C PRO A 69 1.39 -3.46 -8.39
N GLN A 70 0.96 -4.34 -9.30
CA GLN A 70 -0.46 -4.66 -9.46
C GLN A 70 -1.02 -5.37 -8.23
N GLN A 71 -0.28 -6.32 -7.66
CA GLN A 71 -0.69 -7.00 -6.43
C GLN A 71 -0.80 -6.00 -5.28
N THR A 72 0.14 -5.06 -5.19
CA THR A 72 0.13 -4.01 -4.17
C THR A 72 -1.11 -3.13 -4.30
N LEU A 73 -1.44 -2.69 -5.51
CA LEU A 73 -2.63 -1.86 -5.75
C LEU A 73 -3.91 -2.59 -5.33
N SER A 74 -3.98 -3.90 -5.55
CA SER A 74 -5.17 -4.68 -5.17
C SER A 74 -5.43 -4.67 -3.67
N LEU A 75 -4.39 -4.46 -2.84
CA LEU A 75 -4.52 -4.41 -1.39
C LEU A 75 -5.34 -3.22 -0.90
N PHE A 76 -5.46 -2.17 -1.71
CA PHE A 76 -6.26 -1.00 -1.36
C PHE A 76 -7.77 -1.23 -1.53
N GLY A 77 -8.15 -2.36 -2.11
CA GLY A 77 -9.55 -2.72 -2.27
C GLY A 77 -10.30 -1.73 -3.15
N ASP A 78 -11.49 -1.32 -2.69
CA ASP A 78 -12.35 -0.43 -3.47
C ASP A 78 -11.80 0.99 -3.60
N PHE A 79 -10.89 1.42 -2.73
CA PHE A 79 -10.23 2.71 -2.92
C PHE A 79 -9.49 2.75 -4.26
N TYR A 80 -8.91 1.63 -4.67
CA TYR A 80 -8.27 1.53 -5.96
C TYR A 80 -9.28 1.16 -7.06
N ARG A 81 -10.06 0.08 -6.87
CA ARG A 81 -10.92 -0.46 -7.92
C ARG A 81 -12.08 0.46 -8.29
N LYS A 82 -12.65 1.17 -7.32
CA LYS A 82 -13.82 2.03 -7.55
C LYS A 82 -13.44 3.50 -7.56
N ASP A 83 -12.78 3.99 -6.50
CA ASP A 83 -12.52 5.41 -6.36
C ASP A 83 -11.48 5.93 -7.35
N VAL A 84 -10.42 5.18 -7.58
CA VAL A 84 -9.34 5.62 -8.48
C VAL A 84 -9.62 5.21 -9.92
N LEU A 85 -9.88 3.93 -10.17
CA LEU A 85 -10.14 3.47 -11.53
C LEU A 85 -11.45 4.01 -12.09
N GLY A 86 -12.43 4.29 -11.21
CA GLY A 86 -13.69 4.89 -11.60
C GLY A 86 -13.62 6.40 -11.83
N ASP A 87 -12.50 7.03 -11.48
CA ASP A 87 -12.28 8.47 -11.65
C ASP A 87 -10.85 8.74 -12.08
N PRO A 88 -10.46 8.32 -13.31
CA PRO A 88 -9.04 8.41 -13.74
C PRO A 88 -8.51 9.83 -13.81
N ALA A 89 -9.36 10.83 -13.98
CA ALA A 89 -8.92 12.23 -14.01
C ALA A 89 -8.99 12.92 -12.66
N GLY A 90 -9.39 12.20 -11.60
CA GLY A 90 -9.51 12.76 -10.26
C GLY A 90 -8.19 12.97 -9.57
N THR A 91 -8.22 13.63 -8.41
CA THR A 91 -7.05 13.95 -7.62
C THR A 91 -7.05 13.29 -6.24
N GLY A 92 -8.12 12.60 -5.87
CA GLY A 92 -8.20 11.88 -4.60
C GLY A 92 -7.30 10.64 -4.59
N HIS A 93 -6.95 10.17 -3.39
CA HIS A 93 -6.08 8.99 -3.22
C HIS A 93 -4.75 9.12 -3.96
N GLN A 94 -4.07 10.25 -3.74
CA GLN A 94 -2.86 10.58 -4.49
C GLN A 94 -1.74 9.54 -4.32
N ASN A 95 -1.64 8.89 -3.17
CA ASN A 95 -0.65 7.83 -2.98
C ASN A 95 -0.91 6.64 -3.91
N ILE A 96 -2.15 6.27 -4.12
CA ILE A 96 -2.49 5.21 -5.07
C ILE A 96 -2.13 5.64 -6.49
N ARG A 97 -2.51 6.86 -6.88
CA ARG A 97 -2.25 7.38 -8.23
C ARG A 97 -0.76 7.50 -8.52
N ASN A 98 0.02 8.00 -7.56
CA ASN A 98 1.47 8.09 -7.72
C ASN A 98 2.10 6.71 -7.86
N PHE A 99 1.65 5.73 -7.08
CA PHE A 99 2.18 4.38 -7.18
C PHE A 99 1.83 3.74 -8.53
N MET A 100 0.64 4.01 -9.07
CA MET A 100 0.28 3.54 -10.42
C MET A 100 1.26 4.07 -11.47
N GLN A 101 1.73 5.30 -11.31
CA GLN A 101 2.61 5.95 -12.28
C GLN A 101 4.07 5.56 -12.10
N PHE A 102 4.57 5.54 -10.86
CA PHE A 102 6.00 5.39 -10.59
C PHE A 102 6.39 4.03 -10.00
N GLY A 103 5.44 3.28 -9.46
CA GLY A 103 5.71 1.96 -8.89
C GLY A 103 6.67 2.03 -7.70
N TRP A 104 7.42 0.95 -7.52
CA TRP A 104 8.35 0.82 -6.39
C TRP A 104 9.51 1.80 -6.45
N GLU A 105 9.89 2.24 -7.64
CA GLU A 105 10.96 3.20 -7.81
C GLU A 105 10.68 4.51 -7.06
N GLY A 106 9.40 4.87 -6.93
CA GLY A 106 9.01 6.09 -6.24
C GLY A 106 8.82 5.94 -4.73
N ILE A 107 8.92 4.74 -4.17
CA ILE A 107 8.65 4.49 -2.74
C ILE A 107 9.93 4.48 -1.95
N HIS A 108 10.03 5.37 -0.95
CA HIS A 108 11.18 5.44 -0.04
C HIS A 108 10.72 5.68 1.39
N PHE A 109 11.13 4.82 2.30
CA PHE A 109 10.80 4.94 3.73
C PHE A 109 12.00 5.51 4.50
N ALA A 110 11.74 6.44 5.40
CA ALA A 110 12.78 6.98 6.28
C ALA A 110 13.24 5.95 7.31
N GLN A 111 12.32 5.10 7.78
CA GLN A 111 12.59 4.05 8.75
C GLN A 111 11.73 2.83 8.43
N GLN A 112 11.94 1.76 9.17
CA GLN A 112 11.11 0.56 9.03
C GLN A 112 9.75 0.77 9.67
N ALA A 113 8.67 0.69 8.87
CA ALA A 113 7.32 0.92 9.36
C ALA A 113 6.69 -0.31 9.98
N LEU A 114 7.03 -1.50 9.49
CA LEU A 114 6.47 -2.76 10.00
C LEU A 114 7.58 -3.71 10.42
N ALA A 115 7.36 -4.38 11.54
CA ALA A 115 8.22 -5.46 12.01
C ALA A 115 7.34 -6.67 12.30
N ALA A 116 7.79 -7.86 11.92
CA ALA A 116 7.04 -9.09 12.19
C ALA A 116 6.88 -9.28 13.70
N LYS A 117 5.68 -9.71 14.10
CA LYS A 117 5.41 -10.04 15.50
C LYS A 117 6.05 -11.36 15.90
#